data_745524f38711ae287c57d4a1713d1074
#
_entry.id   745524f38711ae287c57d4a1713d1074
#
_cell.length_a   1.000
_cell.length_b   1.000
_cell.length_c   1.000
_cell.angle_alpha   90.00
_cell.angle_beta   90.00
_cell.angle_gamma   90.00
#
_symmetry.space_group_name_H-M   'P 1'
#
loop_
_entity.id
_entity.type
_entity.pdbx_description
1 polymer ?
#
loop_
_entity_poly.entity_id
_entity_poly.type
_entity_poly.pdbx_seq_one_letter_code
_entity_poly.pdbx_strand_id
1 'polypeptide(L)'
;MNELTLIIPAKNESQSLPKVIDELKPYNYKIYIVLDKTDAETIEAIKNYDVEIIFQENKGYGDALIEGIKKCKTDLFCIFNADGSFDPKELKEMLNLLNSKN
;
A
#
# COMPACT_ATOMS: atom_id res chain seq x y z
N MET A 1 -18.04 -9.16 -6.25
CA MET A 1 -16.67 -8.83 -6.65
C MET A 1 -15.86 -8.38 -5.44
N ASN A 2 -14.71 -8.98 -5.22
CA ASN A 2 -13.90 -8.64 -4.05
C ASN A 2 -13.06 -7.39 -4.33
N GLU A 3 -13.13 -6.43 -3.43
CA GLU A 3 -12.28 -5.26 -3.51
C GLU A 3 -11.01 -5.50 -2.70
N LEU A 4 -9.91 -4.98 -3.20
CA LEU A 4 -8.61 -5.15 -2.58
C LEU A 4 -8.05 -3.80 -2.14
N THR A 5 -7.57 -3.76 -0.90
CA THR A 5 -6.79 -2.63 -0.39
C THR A 5 -5.34 -3.07 -0.26
N LEU A 6 -4.44 -2.28 -0.82
CA LEU A 6 -3.02 -2.48 -0.63
C LEU A 6 -2.56 -1.65 0.55
N ILE A 7 -1.89 -2.30 1.50
CA ILE A 7 -1.33 -1.63 2.66
C ILE A 7 0.18 -1.59 2.47
N ILE A 8 0.72 -0.39 2.29
CA ILE A 8 2.12 -0.18 1.96
C ILE A 8 2.80 0.56 3.11
N PRO A 9 3.46 -0.18 4.03
CA PRO A 9 4.27 0.47 5.04
C PRO A 9 5.50 1.09 4.37
N ALA A 10 5.78 2.33 4.67
CA ALA A 10 6.88 3.04 4.06
C ALA A 10 7.73 3.75 5.11
N LYS A 11 9.04 3.70 4.94
CA LYS A 11 9.98 4.39 5.80
C LYS A 11 11.18 4.79 4.96
N ASN A 12 11.38 6.10 4.80
CA ASN A 12 12.49 6.62 3.98
C ASN A 12 12.47 6.09 2.55
N GLU A 13 11.26 6.05 1.95
CA GLU A 13 11.06 5.50 0.61
C GLU A 13 10.69 6.57 -0.42
N SER A 14 11.21 7.78 -0.24
CA SER A 14 10.87 8.90 -1.13
C SER A 14 11.26 8.66 -2.59
N GLN A 15 12.27 7.83 -2.84
CA GLN A 15 12.73 7.55 -4.20
C GLN A 15 11.95 6.41 -4.86
N SER A 16 11.63 5.36 -4.12
CA SER A 16 11.00 4.18 -4.70
C SER A 16 9.47 4.23 -4.69
N LEU A 17 8.88 4.87 -3.68
CA LEU A 17 7.44 4.83 -3.49
C LEU A 17 6.64 5.45 -4.65
N PRO A 18 7.02 6.61 -5.20
CA PRO A 18 6.27 7.17 -6.35
C PRO A 18 6.21 6.22 -7.53
N LYS A 19 7.31 5.53 -7.81
CA LYS A 19 7.37 4.56 -8.90
C LYS A 19 6.45 3.37 -8.64
N VAL A 20 6.43 2.88 -7.39
CA VAL A 20 5.55 1.79 -7.00
C VAL A 20 4.08 2.19 -7.20
N ILE A 21 3.71 3.39 -6.78
CA ILE A 21 2.34 3.88 -6.94
C ILE A 21 1.99 3.98 -8.43
N ASP A 22 2.89 4.51 -9.25
CA ASP A 22 2.67 4.60 -10.71
C ASP A 22 2.44 3.23 -11.33
N GLU A 23 3.20 2.23 -10.92
CA GLU A 23 3.04 0.87 -11.44
C GLU A 23 1.70 0.25 -11.03
N LEU A 24 1.13 0.69 -9.92
CA LEU A 24 -0.13 0.18 -9.42
C LEU A 24 -1.37 0.87 -10.01
N LYS A 25 -1.21 2.06 -10.59
CA LYS A 25 -2.33 2.83 -11.14
C LYS A 25 -3.25 2.05 -12.08
N PRO A 26 -2.73 1.27 -13.04
CA PRO A 26 -3.61 0.57 -14.00
C PRO A 26 -4.55 -0.44 -13.36
N TYR A 27 -4.28 -0.87 -12.15
CA TYR A 27 -5.06 -1.91 -11.48
C TYR A 27 -6.22 -1.36 -10.66
N ASN A 28 -6.24 -0.05 -10.38
CA ASN A 28 -7.31 0.62 -9.63
C ASN A 28 -7.55 0.07 -8.22
N TYR A 29 -6.51 -0.40 -7.56
CA TYR A 29 -6.63 -0.84 -6.17
C TYR A 29 -6.71 0.38 -5.25
N LYS A 30 -7.37 0.18 -4.11
CA LYS A 30 -7.32 1.16 -3.04
C LYS A 30 -5.96 1.06 -2.37
N ILE A 31 -5.29 2.18 -2.16
CA ILE A 31 -3.92 2.19 -1.66
C ILE A 31 -3.84 3.00 -0.36
N TYR A 32 -3.38 2.34 0.70
CA TYR A 32 -3.06 2.98 1.97
C TYR A 32 -1.55 2.99 2.15
N ILE A 33 -0.99 4.18 2.34
CA ILE A 33 0.43 4.32 2.65
C ILE A 33 0.53 4.61 4.15
N VAL A 34 1.19 3.72 4.90
CA VAL A 34 1.34 3.88 6.34
C VAL A 34 2.76 4.32 6.63
N LEU A 35 2.91 5.47 7.26
CA LEU A 35 4.23 6.03 7.52
C LEU A 35 4.24 6.90 8.78
N ASP A 36 5.44 7.22 9.24
CA ASP A 36 5.62 8.10 10.37
C ASP A 36 5.43 9.55 9.92
N LYS A 37 4.73 10.34 10.72
CA LYS A 37 4.47 11.75 10.40
C LYS A 37 5.74 12.60 10.31
N THR A 38 6.86 12.10 10.84
CA THR A 38 8.14 12.80 10.75
C THR A 38 8.91 12.50 9.46
N ASP A 39 8.44 11.57 8.64
CA ASP A 39 9.09 11.22 7.39
C ASP A 39 8.67 12.19 6.27
N ALA A 40 9.14 13.43 6.41
CA ALA A 40 8.71 14.53 5.54
C ALA A 40 9.06 14.30 4.07
N GLU A 41 10.19 13.67 3.79
CA GLU A 41 10.60 13.44 2.40
C GLU A 41 9.66 12.49 1.67
N THR A 42 9.26 11.40 2.33
CA THR A 42 8.33 10.44 1.74
C THR A 42 6.95 11.08 1.56
N ILE A 43 6.47 11.82 2.56
CA ILE A 43 5.19 12.52 2.48
C ILE A 43 5.16 13.48 1.28
N GLU A 44 6.21 14.28 1.14
CA GLU A 44 6.30 15.24 0.05
C GLU A 44 6.34 14.56 -1.31
N ALA A 45 7.03 13.42 -1.41
CA ALA A 45 7.15 12.69 -2.66
C ALA A 45 5.83 12.15 -3.19
N ILE A 46 4.86 11.88 -2.30
CA ILE A 46 3.59 11.25 -2.70
C ILE A 46 2.37 12.15 -2.51
N LYS A 47 2.55 13.41 -2.15
CA LYS A 47 1.41 14.29 -1.83
C LYS A 47 0.43 14.51 -2.99
N ASN A 48 0.87 14.36 -4.22
CA ASN A 48 0.03 14.55 -5.40
C ASN A 48 -0.53 13.25 -5.97
N TYR A 49 -0.29 12.13 -5.32
CA TYR A 49 -0.81 10.84 -5.77
C TYR A 49 -2.16 10.54 -5.10
N ASP A 50 -2.98 9.79 -5.80
CA ASP A 50 -4.30 9.39 -5.30
C ASP A 50 -4.18 8.18 -4.37
N VAL A 51 -3.68 8.44 -3.18
CA VAL A 51 -3.51 7.42 -2.15
C VAL A 51 -3.94 8.00 -0.81
N GLU A 52 -4.32 7.13 0.11
CA GLU A 52 -4.64 7.58 1.46
C GLU A 52 -3.42 7.37 2.35
N ILE A 53 -3.02 8.43 3.05
CA ILE A 53 -1.88 8.37 3.96
C ILE A 53 -2.40 8.14 5.37
N ILE A 54 -1.87 7.12 6.02
CA ILE A 54 -2.20 6.79 7.41
C ILE A 54 -0.92 6.99 8.23
N PHE A 55 -0.98 7.86 9.23
CA PHE A 55 0.16 8.08 10.11
C PHE A 55 0.14 7.07 11.25
N GLN A 56 1.24 6.32 11.41
CA GLN A 56 1.31 5.36 12.50
C GLN A 56 1.57 6.07 13.83
N GLU A 57 0.96 5.56 14.87
CA GLU A 57 1.08 6.16 16.21
C GLU A 57 2.37 5.75 16.90
N ASN A 58 2.78 4.51 16.73
CA ASN A 58 3.99 3.97 17.32
C ASN A 58 4.99 3.63 16.24
N LYS A 59 6.23 3.46 16.60
CA LYS A 59 7.27 3.13 15.64
C LYS A 59 7.31 1.63 15.36
N GLY A 60 7.79 1.28 14.18
CA GLY A 60 8.05 -0.09 13.80
C GLY A 60 7.14 -0.62 12.71
N TYR A 61 7.64 -1.62 12.03
CA TYR A 61 6.95 -2.24 10.90
C TYR A 61 5.64 -2.91 11.30
N GLY A 62 5.68 -3.63 12.44
CA GLY A 62 4.48 -4.31 12.92
C GLY A 62 3.36 -3.35 13.25
N ASP A 63 3.67 -2.20 13.85
CA ASP A 63 2.67 -1.20 14.15
C ASP A 63 2.07 -0.62 12.87
N ALA A 64 2.90 -0.38 11.85
CA ALA A 64 2.41 0.12 10.56
C ALA A 64 1.41 -0.85 9.95
N LEU A 65 1.67 -2.15 10.00
CA LEU A 65 0.74 -3.15 9.48
C LEU A 65 -0.58 -3.14 10.25
N ILE A 66 -0.52 -3.07 11.57
CA ILE A 66 -1.72 -3.05 12.41
C ILE A 66 -2.57 -1.82 12.10
N GLU A 67 -1.95 -0.65 11.99
CA GLU A 67 -2.68 0.59 11.69
C GLU A 67 -3.36 0.51 10.32
N GLY A 68 -2.67 -0.02 9.33
CA GLY A 68 -3.25 -0.18 7.99
C GLY A 68 -4.42 -1.15 7.99
N ILE A 69 -4.27 -2.28 8.66
CA ILE A 69 -5.33 -3.29 8.75
C ILE A 69 -6.56 -2.74 9.44
N LYS A 70 -6.38 -1.99 10.52
CA LYS A 70 -7.50 -1.37 11.25
C LYS A 70 -8.31 -0.42 10.39
N LYS A 71 -7.67 0.27 9.46
CA LYS A 71 -8.34 1.24 8.60
C LYS A 71 -8.96 0.60 7.36
N CYS A 72 -8.62 -0.65 7.10
CA CYS A 72 -9.09 -1.34 5.89
C CYS A 72 -10.60 -1.60 5.96
N LYS A 73 -11.30 -1.23 4.89
CA LYS A 73 -12.75 -1.39 4.80
C LYS A 73 -13.19 -2.32 3.66
N THR A 74 -12.22 -2.85 2.93
CA THR A 74 -12.52 -3.77 1.82
C THR A 74 -12.49 -5.21 2.30
N ASP A 75 -13.02 -6.12 1.46
CA ASP A 75 -13.08 -7.54 1.79
C ASP A 75 -11.70 -8.18 1.91
N LEU A 76 -10.76 -7.68 1.11
CA LEU A 76 -9.41 -8.23 1.06
C LEU A 76 -8.39 -7.13 1.29
N PHE A 77 -7.29 -7.48 1.90
CA PHE A 77 -6.13 -6.60 1.95
C PHE A 77 -4.86 -7.38 1.64
N CYS A 78 -3.85 -6.66 1.19
CA CYS A 78 -2.55 -7.25 0.91
C CYS A 78 -1.47 -6.28 1.35
N ILE A 79 -0.43 -6.80 2.00
CA ILE A 79 0.73 -6.01 2.36
C ILE A 79 1.65 -5.96 1.14
N PHE A 80 2.02 -4.77 0.75
CA PHE A 80 2.82 -4.55 -0.46
C PHE A 80 4.04 -3.70 -0.09
N ASN A 81 5.23 -4.12 -0.50
CA ASN A 81 6.45 -3.41 -0.12
C ASN A 81 6.69 -2.17 -0.97
N ALA A 82 7.12 -1.11 -0.30
CA ALA A 82 7.38 0.19 -0.93
C ALA A 82 8.70 0.24 -1.71
N ASP A 83 9.53 -0.78 -1.61
CA ASP A 83 10.86 -0.80 -2.21
C ASP A 83 10.88 -1.31 -3.66
N GLY A 84 9.72 -1.64 -4.23
CA GLY A 84 9.62 -2.12 -5.60
C GLY A 84 9.93 -3.60 -5.77
N SER A 85 10.03 -4.37 -4.68
CA SER A 85 10.35 -5.79 -4.75
C SER A 85 9.18 -6.67 -5.19
N PHE A 86 7.96 -6.17 -5.15
CA PHE A 86 6.79 -6.91 -5.61
C PHE A 86 6.40 -6.51 -7.03
N ASP A 87 5.94 -7.49 -7.81
CA ASP A 87 5.43 -7.26 -9.15
C ASP A 87 3.90 -7.20 -9.10
N PRO A 88 3.29 -6.07 -9.52
CA PRO A 88 1.84 -5.95 -9.53
C PRO A 88 1.13 -7.02 -10.38
N LYS A 89 1.79 -7.55 -11.39
CA LYS A 89 1.21 -8.62 -12.21
C LYS A 89 0.98 -9.88 -11.40
N GLU A 90 1.92 -10.23 -10.54
CA GLU A 90 1.78 -11.41 -9.68
C GLU A 90 0.61 -11.25 -8.73
N LEU A 91 0.41 -10.04 -8.21
CA LEU A 91 -0.70 -9.74 -7.33
C LEU A 91 -2.03 -9.95 -8.06
N LYS A 92 -2.13 -9.46 -9.30
CA LYS A 92 -3.34 -9.61 -10.09
C LYS A 92 -3.63 -11.08 -10.39
N GLU A 93 -2.61 -11.86 -10.71
CA GLU A 93 -2.78 -13.29 -10.96
C GLU A 93 -3.29 -14.02 -9.72
N MET A 94 -2.74 -13.70 -8.57
CA MET A 94 -3.17 -14.28 -7.31
C MET A 94 -4.63 -13.93 -7.00
N LEU A 95 -5.01 -12.69 -7.22
CA LEU A 95 -6.37 -12.24 -7.00
C LEU A 95 -7.35 -12.95 -7.95
N ASN A 96 -6.96 -13.14 -9.20
CA ASN A 96 -7.78 -13.89 -10.16
C ASN A 96 -7.98 -15.33 -9.73
N LEU A 97 -6.95 -15.97 -9.19
CA LEU A 97 -7.07 -17.33 -8.67
C LEU A 97 -8.04 -17.41 -7.49
N LEU A 98 -7.98 -16.45 -6.60
CA LEU A 98 -8.91 -16.39 -5.47
C LEU A 98 -10.34 -16.25 -5.93
N ASN A 99 -10.58 -15.39 -6.91
CA ASN A 99 -11.93 -15.20 -7.46
C ASN A 99 -12.43 -16.41 -8.22
N SER A 100 -11.56 -17.12 -8.92
CA SER A 100 -11.97 -18.29 -9.71
C SER A 100 -12.34 -19.49 -8.85
N LYS A 101 -11.87 -19.54 -7.60
CA LYS A 101 -12.17 -20.63 -6.67
C LYS A 101 -13.46 -20.42 -5.88
N ASN A 102 -13.99 -19.26 -5.97
CA ASN A 102 -15.25 -18.91 -5.31
C ASN A 102 -16.41 -18.98 -6.31
#